data_91f8c81d1d93abc93b75146e46929f0e
#
_entry.id   91f8c81d1d93abc93b75146e46929f0e
#
_cell.length_a   1.000
_cell.length_b   1.000
_cell.length_c   1.000
_cell.angle_alpha   90.00
_cell.angle_beta   90.00
_cell.angle_gamma   90.00
#
_symmetry.space_group_name_H-M   'P 1'
#
loop_
_entity.id
_entity.type
_entity.pdbx_description
1 polymer ?
#
loop_
_entity_poly.entity_id
_entity_poly.type
_entity_poly.pdbx_seq_one_letter_code
_entity_poly.pdbx_strand_id
1 'polypeptide(L)'
;MNKILIIDDDRELCALIKRSVQSEHIEADFCNTGKEGLQKLKEQEYQLVVLDVMMPGMDGFETLEEIRKENSLPILMFTSKNDSISKVRGLRAGADDYLTKPFDMDELIARIASLIRRYTRFNQQIGAVQKLDFDGLQIDLENRSVTTSNGTFELPPKEFDLLLYLSLIHI
;
A
#
# COMPACT_ATOMS: atom_id res chain seq x y z
N MET A 1 -17.47 1.80 -0.38
CA MET A 1 -17.14 0.51 -1.03
C MET A 1 -15.64 0.49 -1.22
N ASN A 2 -14.96 -0.60 -0.87
CA ASN A 2 -13.50 -0.66 -1.00
C ASN A 2 -13.12 -0.82 -2.47
N LYS A 3 -12.08 -0.09 -2.91
CA LYS A 3 -11.59 -0.12 -4.28
C LYS A 3 -10.09 -0.44 -4.30
N ILE A 4 -9.68 -1.40 -5.13
CA ILE A 4 -8.28 -1.80 -5.29
C ILE A 4 -7.78 -1.56 -6.71
N LEU A 5 -6.47 -1.39 -6.85
CA LEU A 5 -5.79 -1.31 -8.14
C LEU A 5 -4.92 -2.55 -8.34
N ILE A 6 -5.06 -3.21 -9.48
CA ILE A 6 -4.24 -4.35 -9.89
C ILE A 6 -3.29 -3.88 -10.99
N ILE A 7 -1.98 -4.09 -10.80
CA ILE A 7 -0.94 -3.73 -11.76
C ILE A 7 -0.18 -5.01 -12.10
N ASP A 8 -0.51 -5.60 -13.24
CA ASP A 8 0.07 -6.85 -13.72
C ASP A 8 -0.06 -6.90 -15.26
N ASP A 9 0.97 -7.31 -15.97
CA ASP A 9 0.96 -7.39 -17.43
C ASP A 9 0.09 -8.56 -17.97
N ASP A 10 -0.27 -9.52 -17.11
CA ASP A 10 -1.22 -10.59 -17.42
C ASP A 10 -2.68 -10.10 -17.31
N ARG A 11 -3.25 -9.73 -18.45
CA ARG A 11 -4.63 -9.23 -18.54
C ARG A 11 -5.68 -10.25 -18.13
N GLU A 12 -5.46 -11.54 -18.40
CA GLU A 12 -6.41 -12.60 -18.04
C GLU A 12 -6.45 -12.78 -16.52
N LEU A 13 -5.28 -12.78 -15.89
CA LEU A 13 -5.16 -12.81 -14.44
C LEU A 13 -5.82 -11.58 -13.80
N CYS A 14 -5.58 -10.37 -14.31
CA CYS A 14 -6.24 -9.15 -13.83
C CYS A 14 -7.77 -9.26 -13.91
N ALA A 15 -8.30 -9.74 -15.03
CA ALA A 15 -9.74 -9.90 -15.20
C ALA A 15 -10.34 -10.98 -14.28
N LEU A 16 -9.59 -12.05 -14.02
CA LEU A 16 -9.97 -13.09 -13.07
C LEU A 16 -10.04 -12.55 -11.65
N ILE A 17 -8.98 -11.87 -11.19
CA ILE A 17 -8.94 -11.26 -9.86
C ILE A 17 -10.07 -10.26 -9.69
N LYS A 18 -10.27 -9.37 -10.67
CA LYS A 18 -11.36 -8.39 -10.64
C LYS A 18 -12.73 -9.03 -10.42
N ARG A 19 -13.03 -10.13 -11.11
CA ARG A 19 -14.29 -10.86 -10.92
C ARG A 19 -14.38 -11.53 -9.55
N SER A 20 -13.28 -12.10 -9.07
CA SER A 20 -13.25 -12.83 -7.81
C SER A 20 -13.43 -11.92 -6.60
N VAL A 21 -12.84 -10.72 -6.59
CA VAL A 21 -12.98 -9.78 -5.48
C VAL A 21 -14.37 -9.12 -5.41
N GLN A 22 -15.13 -9.13 -6.50
CA GLN A 22 -16.50 -8.61 -6.50
C GLN A 22 -17.42 -9.37 -5.55
N SER A 23 -17.20 -10.66 -5.33
CA SER A 23 -17.96 -11.47 -4.35
C SER A 23 -17.80 -10.95 -2.92
N GLU A 24 -16.70 -10.28 -2.63
CA GLU A 24 -16.40 -9.66 -1.33
C GLU A 24 -16.78 -8.17 -1.26
N HIS A 25 -17.60 -7.68 -2.18
CA HIS A 25 -17.98 -6.27 -2.30
C HIS A 25 -16.78 -5.31 -2.46
N ILE A 26 -15.72 -5.78 -3.13
CA ILE A 26 -14.53 -5.01 -3.46
C ILE A 26 -14.57 -4.68 -4.96
N GLU A 27 -14.47 -3.40 -5.29
CA GLU A 27 -14.26 -2.95 -6.67
C GLU A 27 -12.79 -3.06 -7.04
N ALA A 28 -12.50 -3.39 -8.29
CA ALA A 28 -11.14 -3.45 -8.79
C ALA A 28 -11.02 -2.77 -10.15
N ASP A 29 -10.04 -1.89 -10.25
CA ASP A 29 -9.48 -1.46 -11.52
C ASP A 29 -8.19 -2.21 -11.79
N PHE A 30 -7.79 -2.31 -13.06
CA PHE A 30 -6.49 -2.85 -13.41
C PHE A 30 -5.81 -2.05 -14.52
N CYS A 31 -4.50 -2.18 -14.58
CA CYS A 31 -3.65 -1.71 -15.66
C CYS A 31 -2.48 -2.68 -15.87
N ASN A 32 -1.81 -2.54 -17.00
CA ASN A 32 -0.83 -3.55 -17.42
C ASN A 32 0.62 -3.03 -17.41
N THR A 33 0.84 -1.84 -16.89
CA THR A 33 2.18 -1.25 -16.72
C THR A 33 2.29 -0.46 -15.42
N GLY A 34 3.49 -0.37 -14.85
CA GLY A 34 3.76 0.44 -13.66
C GLY A 34 3.42 1.92 -13.89
N LYS A 35 3.72 2.46 -15.07
CA LYS A 35 3.43 3.86 -15.40
C LYS A 35 1.93 4.18 -15.40
N GLU A 36 1.13 3.30 -15.99
CA GLU A 36 -0.34 3.42 -15.94
C GLU A 36 -0.87 3.34 -14.51
N GLY A 37 -0.28 2.46 -13.69
CA GLY A 37 -0.61 2.32 -12.28
C GLY A 37 -0.36 3.61 -11.49
N LEU A 38 0.82 4.21 -11.67
CA LEU A 38 1.16 5.50 -11.05
C LEU A 38 0.21 6.62 -11.49
N GLN A 39 -0.19 6.64 -12.76
CA GLN A 39 -1.15 7.62 -13.26
C GLN A 39 -2.53 7.43 -12.62
N LYS A 40 -3.03 6.20 -12.54
CA LYS A 40 -4.33 5.90 -11.90
C LYS A 40 -4.34 6.27 -10.41
N LEU A 41 -3.25 6.07 -9.69
CA LEU A 41 -3.10 6.46 -8.28
C LEU A 41 -3.16 7.98 -8.05
N LYS A 42 -2.83 8.79 -9.07
CA LYS A 42 -2.99 10.26 -9.02
C LYS A 42 -4.42 10.71 -9.33
N GLU A 43 -5.16 9.94 -10.12
CA GLU A 43 -6.51 10.28 -10.57
C GLU A 43 -7.61 9.81 -9.62
N GLN A 44 -7.36 8.74 -8.88
CA GLN A 44 -8.36 8.10 -8.03
C GLN A 44 -7.74 7.55 -6.74
N GLU A 45 -8.57 7.47 -5.70
CA GLU A 45 -8.18 6.85 -4.44
C GLU A 45 -8.43 5.33 -4.45
N TYR A 46 -7.45 4.60 -3.97
CA TYR A 46 -7.52 3.15 -3.76
C TYR A 46 -7.15 2.79 -2.32
N GLN A 47 -7.68 1.68 -1.81
CA GLN A 47 -7.38 1.19 -0.47
C GLN A 47 -6.28 0.13 -0.45
N LEU A 48 -5.89 -0.38 -1.62
CA LEU A 48 -4.83 -1.37 -1.76
C LEU A 48 -4.36 -1.44 -3.22
N VAL A 49 -3.07 -1.72 -3.40
CA VAL A 49 -2.51 -2.11 -4.71
C VAL A 49 -2.07 -3.56 -4.67
N VAL A 50 -2.45 -4.32 -5.69
CA VAL A 50 -1.85 -5.61 -6.03
C VAL A 50 -0.86 -5.37 -7.16
N LEU A 51 0.41 -5.75 -6.96
CA LEU A 51 1.51 -5.36 -7.84
C LEU A 51 2.37 -6.56 -8.23
N ASP A 52 2.44 -6.86 -9.52
CA ASP A 52 3.37 -7.88 -10.00
C ASP A 52 4.82 -7.38 -10.00
N VAL A 53 5.74 -8.26 -9.58
CA VAL A 53 7.18 -7.97 -9.59
C VAL A 53 7.73 -7.97 -11.01
N MET A 54 7.31 -8.94 -11.81
CA MET A 54 7.88 -9.21 -13.16
C MET A 54 7.06 -8.56 -14.25
N MET A 55 7.30 -7.27 -14.51
CA MET A 55 6.68 -6.55 -15.61
C MET A 55 7.72 -6.01 -16.58
N PRO A 56 7.43 -5.95 -17.88
CA PRO A 56 8.32 -5.33 -18.86
C PRO A 56 8.40 -3.81 -18.66
N GLY A 57 9.58 -3.25 -18.89
CA GLY A 57 9.84 -1.82 -18.70
C GLY A 57 10.07 -1.49 -17.23
N MET A 58 9.19 -0.73 -16.61
CA MET A 58 9.22 -0.44 -15.16
C MET A 58 8.76 -1.68 -14.39
N ASP A 59 9.65 -2.30 -13.62
CA ASP A 59 9.33 -3.48 -12.83
C ASP A 59 8.50 -3.14 -11.57
N GLY A 60 8.05 -4.17 -10.85
CA GLY A 60 7.23 -3.99 -9.66
C GLY A 60 7.96 -3.29 -8.52
N PHE A 61 9.27 -3.46 -8.38
CA PHE A 61 10.05 -2.78 -7.34
C PHE A 61 10.23 -1.30 -7.63
N GLU A 62 10.54 -0.95 -8.87
CA GLU A 62 10.61 0.46 -9.31
C GLU A 62 9.25 1.14 -9.13
N THR A 63 8.17 0.44 -9.49
CA THR A 63 6.79 0.94 -9.29
C THR A 63 6.49 1.14 -7.80
N LEU A 64 6.86 0.19 -6.94
CA LEU A 64 6.68 0.28 -5.49
C LEU A 64 7.43 1.49 -4.92
N GLU A 65 8.70 1.68 -5.29
CA GLU A 65 9.51 2.81 -4.84
C GLU A 65 8.88 4.15 -5.23
N GLU A 66 8.37 4.28 -6.45
CA GLU A 66 7.67 5.50 -6.88
C GLU A 66 6.35 5.72 -6.11
N ILE A 67 5.55 4.67 -5.87
CA ILE A 67 4.32 4.77 -5.07
C ILE A 67 4.66 5.25 -3.65
N ARG A 68 5.72 4.74 -3.04
CA ARG A 68 6.11 5.05 -1.66
C ARG A 68 6.62 6.47 -1.44
N LYS A 69 6.96 7.21 -2.50
CA LYS A 69 7.29 8.64 -2.38
C LYS A 69 6.10 9.49 -1.95
N GLU A 70 4.89 9.13 -2.38
CA GLU A 70 3.70 9.95 -2.20
C GLU A 70 2.56 9.22 -1.46
N ASN A 71 2.65 7.89 -1.27
CA ASN A 71 1.52 7.10 -0.79
C ASN A 71 1.94 5.96 0.15
N SER A 72 1.18 5.79 1.24
CA SER A 72 1.37 4.74 2.25
C SER A 72 0.37 3.58 2.17
N LEU A 73 -0.54 3.60 1.18
CA LEU A 73 -1.55 2.55 1.02
C LEU A 73 -0.93 1.15 0.99
N PRO A 74 -1.64 0.11 1.45
CA PRO A 74 -1.10 -1.24 1.46
C PRO A 74 -0.82 -1.75 0.06
N ILE A 75 0.32 -2.43 -0.09
CA ILE A 75 0.75 -3.07 -1.34
C ILE A 75 1.01 -4.54 -1.10
N LEU A 76 0.26 -5.38 -1.82
CA LEU A 76 0.47 -6.81 -1.93
C LEU A 76 1.23 -7.11 -3.22
N MET A 77 2.43 -7.68 -3.11
CA MET A 77 3.24 -8.01 -4.27
C MET A 77 3.07 -9.46 -4.71
N PHE A 78 2.96 -9.67 -6.03
CA PHE A 78 3.07 -10.98 -6.64
C PHE A 78 4.52 -11.28 -7.01
N THR A 79 4.99 -12.47 -6.71
CA THR A 79 6.37 -12.90 -6.99
C THR A 79 6.41 -14.34 -7.49
N SER A 80 7.41 -14.71 -8.27
CA SER A 80 7.66 -16.07 -8.67
C SER A 80 8.25 -16.91 -7.51
N LYS A 81 8.01 -18.23 -7.54
CA LYS A 81 8.26 -19.17 -6.44
C LYS A 81 9.72 -19.25 -5.92
N ASN A 82 10.70 -18.80 -6.69
CA ASN A 82 12.12 -19.04 -6.39
C ASN A 82 12.90 -17.77 -6.00
N ASP A 83 12.22 -16.69 -5.65
CA ASP A 83 12.87 -15.41 -5.47
C ASP A 83 12.84 -14.92 -4.01
N SER A 84 13.63 -15.60 -3.14
CA SER A 84 13.83 -15.14 -1.76
C SER A 84 14.55 -13.78 -1.68
N ILE A 85 15.38 -13.47 -2.67
CA ILE A 85 16.10 -12.18 -2.76
C ILE A 85 15.11 -11.06 -3.06
N SER A 86 14.17 -11.28 -3.98
CA SER A 86 13.11 -10.33 -4.28
C SER A 86 12.19 -10.08 -3.09
N LYS A 87 11.89 -11.09 -2.28
CA LYS A 87 11.08 -10.92 -1.05
C LYS A 87 11.77 -9.99 -0.04
N VAL A 88 13.07 -10.18 0.18
CA VAL A 88 13.85 -9.30 1.08
C VAL A 88 13.96 -7.88 0.52
N ARG A 89 14.21 -7.74 -0.78
CA ARG A 89 14.25 -6.44 -1.46
C ARG A 89 12.92 -5.69 -1.31
N GLY A 90 11.82 -6.36 -1.53
CA GLY A 90 10.52 -5.74 -1.46
C GLY A 90 10.07 -5.37 -0.05
N LEU A 91 10.38 -6.20 0.97
CA LEU A 91 10.15 -5.83 2.37
C LEU A 91 10.92 -4.56 2.74
N ARG A 92 12.18 -4.43 2.29
CA ARG A 92 12.96 -3.21 2.46
C ARG A 92 12.40 -2.02 1.69
N ALA A 93 11.81 -2.25 0.52
CA ALA A 93 11.17 -1.22 -0.30
C ALA A 93 9.79 -0.80 0.20
N GLY A 94 9.24 -1.47 1.22
CA GLY A 94 7.98 -1.08 1.89
C GLY A 94 6.73 -1.77 1.37
N ALA A 95 6.82 -2.97 0.80
CA ALA A 95 5.67 -3.83 0.56
C ALA A 95 5.06 -4.33 1.90
N ASP A 96 3.76 -4.49 1.93
CA ASP A 96 3.03 -4.90 3.14
C ASP A 96 2.84 -6.42 3.23
N ASP A 97 2.78 -7.11 2.09
CA ASP A 97 2.68 -8.57 2.02
C ASP A 97 3.14 -9.07 0.64
N TYR A 98 3.35 -10.39 0.55
CA TYR A 98 3.77 -11.10 -0.65
C TYR A 98 2.91 -12.33 -0.89
N LEU A 99 2.59 -12.59 -2.15
CA LEU A 99 1.95 -13.81 -2.60
C LEU A 99 2.72 -14.41 -3.77
N THR A 100 3.08 -15.69 -3.63
CA THR A 100 3.91 -16.38 -4.63
C THR A 100 3.04 -17.00 -5.71
N LYS A 101 3.32 -16.72 -6.98
CA LYS A 101 2.68 -17.38 -8.13
C LYS A 101 3.24 -18.81 -8.33
N PRO A 102 2.44 -19.82 -8.61
CA PRO A 102 0.97 -19.82 -8.65
C PRO A 102 0.37 -19.76 -7.24
N PHE A 103 -0.78 -19.10 -7.07
CA PHE A 103 -1.46 -18.94 -5.80
C PHE A 103 -2.92 -19.41 -5.87
N ASP A 104 -3.47 -19.68 -4.70
CA ASP A 104 -4.91 -19.93 -4.52
C ASP A 104 -5.68 -18.59 -4.52
N MET A 105 -6.83 -18.55 -5.19
CA MET A 105 -7.63 -17.33 -5.27
C MET A 105 -8.24 -16.95 -3.93
N ASP A 106 -8.62 -17.94 -3.12
CA ASP A 106 -9.17 -17.69 -1.78
C ASP A 106 -8.09 -17.13 -0.85
N GLU A 107 -6.83 -17.59 -0.98
CA GLU A 107 -5.69 -17.00 -0.27
C GLU A 107 -5.47 -15.54 -0.64
N LEU A 108 -5.50 -15.23 -1.94
CA LEU A 108 -5.38 -13.85 -2.42
C LEU A 108 -6.47 -12.95 -1.82
N ILE A 109 -7.72 -13.37 -1.91
CA ILE A 109 -8.86 -12.61 -1.39
C ILE A 109 -8.74 -12.39 0.13
N ALA A 110 -8.36 -13.42 0.88
CA ALA A 110 -8.17 -13.32 2.32
C ALA A 110 -7.06 -12.31 2.70
N ARG A 111 -5.95 -12.28 1.96
CA ARG A 111 -4.86 -11.31 2.15
C ARG A 111 -5.30 -9.89 1.83
N ILE A 112 -5.98 -9.68 0.71
CA ILE A 112 -6.56 -8.39 0.31
C ILE A 112 -7.49 -7.86 1.41
N ALA A 113 -8.45 -8.67 1.86
CA ALA A 113 -9.40 -8.29 2.90
C ALA A 113 -8.70 -7.93 4.23
N SER A 114 -7.69 -8.71 4.61
CA SER A 114 -6.90 -8.46 5.82
C SER A 114 -6.12 -7.13 5.76
N LEU A 115 -5.48 -6.85 4.63
CA LEU A 115 -4.72 -5.62 4.41
C LEU A 115 -5.63 -4.38 4.41
N ILE A 116 -6.75 -4.44 3.70
CA ILE A 116 -7.75 -3.35 3.69
C ILE A 116 -8.27 -3.09 5.10
N ARG A 117 -8.64 -4.13 5.84
CA ARG A 117 -9.17 -4.00 7.21
C ARG A 117 -8.16 -3.31 8.15
N ARG A 118 -6.87 -3.68 8.08
CA ARG A 118 -5.81 -3.06 8.88
C ARG A 118 -5.65 -1.58 8.53
N TYR A 119 -5.60 -1.27 7.25
CA TYR A 119 -5.46 0.09 6.76
C TYR A 119 -6.66 0.98 7.13
N THR A 120 -7.88 0.48 6.96
CA THR A 120 -9.10 1.21 7.29
C THR A 120 -9.22 1.48 8.80
N ARG A 121 -8.90 0.50 9.65
CA ARG A 121 -8.90 0.68 11.11
C ARG A 121 -7.89 1.73 11.56
N PHE A 122 -6.69 1.69 10.99
CA PHE A 122 -5.65 2.66 11.26
C PHE A 122 -6.11 4.09 10.89
N ASN A 123 -6.64 4.27 9.69
CA ASN A 123 -7.13 5.57 9.23
C ASN A 123 -8.34 6.08 10.04
N GLN A 124 -9.23 5.20 10.49
CA GLN A 124 -10.36 5.58 11.34
C GLN A 124 -9.91 6.07 12.74
N GLN A 125 -8.87 5.49 13.30
CA GLN A 125 -8.30 5.94 14.58
C GLN A 125 -7.68 7.34 14.45
N ILE A 126 -7.15 7.67 13.28
CA ILE A 126 -6.51 8.95 12.99
C ILE A 126 -7.54 10.04 12.66
N GLY A 127 -8.64 9.73 11.99
CA GLY A 127 -9.57 10.69 11.39
C GLY A 127 -10.30 11.63 12.35
N ALA A 128 -10.16 11.43 13.67
CA ALA A 128 -10.74 12.30 14.71
C ALA A 128 -9.74 13.32 15.30
N VAL A 129 -8.44 13.21 14.99
CA VAL A 129 -7.38 14.01 15.61
C VAL A 129 -6.60 14.74 14.52
N GLN A 130 -6.56 16.07 14.59
CA GLN A 130 -5.78 16.87 13.63
C GLN A 130 -4.32 17.04 14.03
N LYS A 131 -4.04 17.10 15.31
CA LYS A 131 -2.68 17.27 15.86
C LYS A 131 -2.50 16.44 17.11
N LEU A 132 -1.33 15.83 17.25
CA LEU A 132 -0.89 15.17 18.48
C LEU A 132 0.25 15.99 19.08
N ASP A 133 0.13 16.29 20.38
CA ASP A 133 1.12 17.07 21.12
C ASP A 133 1.73 16.20 22.22
N PHE A 134 3.04 16.04 22.20
CA PHE A 134 3.83 15.37 23.23
C PHE A 134 4.92 16.31 23.71
N ASP A 135 5.50 16.05 24.86
CA ASP A 135 6.59 16.87 25.38
C ASP A 135 7.78 16.92 24.40
N GLY A 136 7.93 18.05 23.71
CA GLY A 136 8.97 18.28 22.72
C GLY A 136 8.72 17.72 21.31
N LEU A 137 7.54 17.15 21.03
CA LEU A 137 7.18 16.58 19.74
C LEU A 137 5.73 16.93 19.38
N GLN A 138 5.51 17.57 18.25
CA GLN A 138 4.19 17.81 17.69
C GLN A 138 4.04 17.11 16.34
N ILE A 139 2.97 16.34 16.16
CA ILE A 139 2.66 15.64 14.91
C ILE A 139 1.42 16.29 14.30
N ASP A 140 1.56 16.86 13.12
CA ASP A 140 0.47 17.43 12.31
C ASP A 140 0.00 16.41 11.30
N LEU A 141 -1.22 15.92 11.49
CA LEU A 141 -1.81 14.85 10.67
C LEU A 141 -2.31 15.36 9.32
N GLU A 142 -2.73 16.63 9.26
CA GLU A 142 -3.21 17.23 8.02
C GLU A 142 -2.06 17.49 7.05
N ASN A 143 -0.96 18.05 7.57
CA ASN A 143 0.23 18.38 6.76
C ASN A 143 1.27 17.26 6.72
N ARG A 144 1.04 16.13 7.42
CA ARG A 144 1.95 14.98 7.55
C ARG A 144 3.36 15.40 7.98
N SER A 145 3.45 16.35 8.90
CA SER A 145 4.71 16.91 9.37
C SER A 145 4.92 16.69 10.86
N VAL A 146 6.18 16.70 11.25
CA VAL A 146 6.64 16.51 12.63
C VAL A 146 7.46 17.71 13.04
N THR A 147 7.09 18.36 14.13
CA THR A 147 7.81 19.51 14.70
C THR A 147 8.46 19.12 16.02
N THR A 148 9.74 19.42 16.14
CA THR A 148 10.54 19.26 17.35
C THR A 148 11.23 20.60 17.71
N SER A 149 11.98 20.64 18.80
CA SER A 149 12.84 21.79 19.14
C SER A 149 13.85 22.16 18.06
N ASN A 150 14.18 21.22 17.16
CA ASN A 150 15.18 21.40 16.09
C ASN A 150 14.54 21.83 14.76
N GLY A 151 13.22 21.92 14.67
CA GLY A 151 12.49 22.35 13.48
C GLY A 151 11.36 21.43 13.07
N THR A 152 10.78 21.72 11.90
CA THR A 152 9.69 20.92 11.30
C THR A 152 10.25 20.08 10.17
N PHE A 153 9.86 18.81 10.13
CA PHE A 153 10.33 17.79 9.20
C PHE A 153 9.14 17.09 8.53
N GLU A 154 9.27 16.82 7.26
CA GLU A 154 8.38 15.92 6.52
C GLU A 154 9.01 14.53 6.47
N LEU A 155 8.27 13.50 6.86
CA LEU A 155 8.71 12.11 6.81
C LEU A 155 8.12 11.42 5.58
N PRO A 156 8.83 10.42 5.00
CA PRO A 156 8.24 9.54 4.02
C PRO A 156 6.94 8.89 4.54
N PRO A 157 5.94 8.63 3.69
CA PRO A 157 4.61 8.21 4.12
C PRO A 157 4.59 7.04 5.11
N LYS A 158 5.38 5.99 4.87
CA LYS A 158 5.44 4.83 5.78
C LYS A 158 6.13 5.13 7.11
N GLU A 159 7.12 6.00 7.11
CA GLU A 159 7.79 6.43 8.35
C GLU A 159 6.87 7.30 9.19
N PHE A 160 6.12 8.19 8.56
CA PHE A 160 5.11 8.99 9.24
C PHE A 160 4.01 8.12 9.86
N ASP A 161 3.48 7.15 9.11
CA ASP A 161 2.46 6.22 9.60
C ASP A 161 2.98 5.35 10.75
N LEU A 162 4.24 4.93 10.72
CA LEU A 162 4.86 4.19 11.81
C LEU A 162 4.98 5.04 13.08
N LEU A 163 5.47 6.29 12.95
CA LEU A 163 5.57 7.22 14.08
C LEU A 163 4.19 7.47 14.70
N LEU A 164 3.19 7.69 13.87
CA LEU A 164 1.82 7.91 14.29
C LEU A 164 1.24 6.68 15.02
N TYR A 165 1.45 5.48 14.48
CA TYR A 165 1.03 4.24 15.13
C TYR A 165 1.65 4.08 16.52
N LEU A 166 2.96 4.30 16.63
CA LEU A 166 3.67 4.23 17.92
C LEU A 166 3.18 5.30 18.92
N SER A 167 2.84 6.47 18.43
CA SER A 167 2.29 7.57 19.26
C SER A 167 0.91 7.23 19.83
N LEU A 168 0.07 6.55 19.06
CA LEU A 168 -1.27 6.13 19.48
C LEU A 168 -1.27 4.97 20.49
N ILE A 169 -0.26 4.12 20.51
CA ILE A 169 -0.13 3.02 21.49
C ILE A 169 0.15 3.57 22.91
N HIS A 170 0.75 4.75 23.02
CA HIS A 170 1.13 5.35 24.31
C HIS A 170 0.08 6.28 24.91
N ILE A 171 -1.03 6.46 24.22
CA ILE A 171 -2.21 7.18 24.72
C ILE A 171 -3.20 6.19 25.34
#